data_1276321f06bbf24da4b2ff072e318aa5
#
_entry.id   1276321f06bbf24da4b2ff072e318aa5
#
_cell.length_a   1.000
_cell.length_b   1.000
_cell.length_c   1.000
_cell.angle_alpha   90.00
_cell.angle_beta   90.00
_cell.angle_gamma   90.00
#
_symmetry.space_group_name_H-M   'P 1'
#
loop_
_entity.id
_entity.type
_entity.pdbx_description
1 polymer ?
#
loop_
_entity_poly.entity_id
_entity_poly.type
_entity_poly.pdbx_seq_one_letter_code
_entity_poly.pdbx_strand_id
1 'polypeptide(L)'
;MLTQIINGRILTPQGWLKDGSVLICDGKILEVTNSDLAVIGATVIDARGMTIVPGFVSMHAHGGGGHDYTEATEEAFRTATNAHLKHGATGIFPTLSSTSFERLYQAVDVCEHLMKEKDSPILGLHIEGPYLNPKMAGTQYDGFLKTPDENEYI
;
A
#
# COMPACT_ATOMS: atom_id res chain seq x y z
N MET A 1 -9.68 -20.59 -4.26
CA MET A 1 -8.43 -21.36 -4.13
C MET A 1 -8.06 -21.41 -2.66
N LEU A 2 -7.74 -22.62 -2.13
CA LEU A 2 -7.40 -22.82 -0.72
C LEU A 2 -5.86 -22.88 -0.58
N THR A 3 -5.30 -22.08 0.33
CA THR A 3 -3.87 -22.02 0.61
C THR A 3 -3.64 -22.12 2.10
N GLN A 4 -2.67 -22.91 2.51
CA GLN A 4 -2.24 -23.03 3.91
C GLN A 4 -0.77 -22.66 4.03
N ILE A 5 -0.46 -21.68 4.89
CA ILE A 5 0.93 -21.35 5.25
C ILE A 5 1.24 -22.03 6.57
N ILE A 6 2.33 -22.80 6.62
CA ILE A 6 2.74 -23.61 7.77
C ILE A 6 4.16 -23.28 8.22
N ASN A 7 4.57 -23.80 9.36
CA ASN A 7 5.93 -23.72 9.90
C ASN A 7 6.43 -22.27 10.03
N GLY A 8 5.57 -21.33 10.40
CA GLY A 8 5.93 -19.95 10.58
C GLY A 8 5.66 -19.43 11.99
N ARG A 9 6.39 -18.38 12.37
CA ARG A 9 6.10 -17.60 13.57
C ARG A 9 5.12 -16.50 13.21
N ILE A 10 3.89 -16.59 13.69
CA ILE A 10 2.78 -15.73 13.28
C ILE A 10 2.55 -14.62 14.29
N LEU A 11 2.47 -13.37 13.84
CA LEU A 11 2.02 -12.24 14.66
C LEU A 11 0.51 -12.10 14.57
N THR A 12 -0.15 -12.14 15.72
CA THR A 12 -1.59 -11.90 15.85
C THR A 12 -1.87 -10.74 16.81
N PRO A 13 -3.09 -10.20 16.84
CA PRO A 13 -3.48 -9.19 17.84
C PRO A 13 -3.31 -9.66 19.30
N GLN A 14 -3.34 -10.97 19.54
CA GLN A 14 -3.16 -11.57 20.87
C GLN A 14 -1.69 -11.91 21.20
N GLY A 15 -0.79 -11.67 20.25
CA GLY A 15 0.63 -11.95 20.39
C GLY A 15 1.15 -12.96 19.37
N TRP A 16 2.31 -13.55 19.69
CA TRP A 16 3.00 -14.45 18.81
C TRP A 16 2.53 -15.89 18.97
N LEU A 17 2.19 -16.52 17.84
CA LEU A 17 2.05 -17.98 17.74
C LEU A 17 3.34 -18.57 17.18
N LYS A 18 3.84 -19.62 17.83
CA LYS A 18 4.97 -20.43 17.32
C LYS A 18 4.40 -21.64 16.60
N ASP A 19 5.05 -22.01 15.51
CA ASP A 19 4.70 -23.22 14.74
C ASP A 19 3.21 -23.26 14.34
N GLY A 20 2.65 -22.10 14.04
CA GLY A 20 1.27 -21.97 13.65
C GLY A 20 1.04 -22.09 12.15
N SER A 21 -0.24 -22.10 11.77
CA SER A 21 -0.64 -22.04 10.38
C SER A 21 -1.69 -20.95 10.11
N VAL A 22 -1.68 -20.45 8.86
CA VAL A 22 -2.67 -19.53 8.33
C VAL A 22 -3.39 -20.22 7.17
N LEU A 23 -4.71 -20.35 7.27
CA LEU A 23 -5.55 -20.86 6.21
C LEU A 23 -6.21 -19.72 5.47
N ILE A 24 -6.06 -19.70 4.14
CA ILE A 24 -6.56 -18.67 3.25
C ILE A 24 -7.45 -19.29 2.20
N CYS A 25 -8.62 -18.72 1.97
CA CYS A 25 -9.52 -19.09 0.88
C CYS A 25 -9.91 -17.85 0.08
N ASP A 26 -9.70 -17.92 -1.23
CA ASP A 26 -10.07 -16.85 -2.16
C ASP A 26 -9.63 -15.44 -1.70
N GLY A 27 -8.37 -15.34 -1.25
CA GLY A 27 -7.76 -14.10 -0.80
C GLY A 27 -8.15 -13.63 0.62
N LYS A 28 -8.96 -14.44 1.35
CA LYS A 28 -9.37 -14.13 2.72
C LYS A 28 -8.79 -15.11 3.72
N ILE A 29 -8.28 -14.60 4.84
CA ILE A 29 -7.87 -15.42 5.97
C ILE A 29 -9.11 -16.05 6.58
N LEU A 30 -9.17 -17.39 6.59
CA LEU A 30 -10.22 -18.15 7.25
C LEU A 30 -9.89 -18.46 8.69
N GLU A 31 -8.64 -18.82 8.95
CA GLU A 31 -8.22 -19.25 10.27
C GLU A 31 -6.73 -18.96 10.47
N VAL A 32 -6.38 -18.63 11.71
CA VAL A 32 -5.00 -18.56 12.21
C VAL A 32 -4.95 -19.40 13.47
N THR A 33 -4.14 -20.43 13.48
CA THR A 33 -4.10 -21.40 14.58
C THR A 33 -2.66 -21.76 14.93
N ASN A 34 -2.45 -22.28 16.13
CA ASN A 34 -1.18 -22.88 16.55
C ASN A 34 -1.07 -24.36 16.19
N SER A 35 -1.93 -24.85 15.32
CA SER A 35 -1.94 -26.22 14.80
C SER A 35 -1.41 -26.24 13.37
N ASP A 36 -0.61 -27.23 13.06
CA ASP A 36 -0.05 -27.51 11.73
C ASP A 36 -0.80 -28.62 10.99
N LEU A 37 -2.03 -28.90 11.40
CA LEU A 37 -2.86 -29.93 10.76
C LEU A 37 -2.99 -29.65 9.26
N ALA A 38 -2.63 -30.64 8.46
CA ALA A 38 -2.75 -30.54 7.01
C ALA A 38 -4.21 -30.43 6.57
N VAL A 39 -4.51 -29.41 5.79
CA VAL A 39 -5.84 -29.20 5.21
C VAL A 39 -5.88 -29.84 3.83
N ILE A 40 -6.77 -30.84 3.67
CA ILE A 40 -6.92 -31.58 2.41
C ILE A 40 -7.36 -30.60 1.30
N GLY A 41 -6.62 -30.63 0.19
CA GLY A 41 -6.90 -29.78 -0.98
C GLY A 41 -6.33 -28.38 -0.92
N ALA A 42 -5.63 -28.01 0.13
CA ALA A 42 -4.91 -26.75 0.20
C ALA A 42 -3.55 -26.81 -0.51
N THR A 43 -3.19 -25.73 -1.20
CA THR A 43 -1.81 -25.48 -1.62
C THR A 43 -1.00 -25.08 -0.39
N VAL A 44 0.05 -25.83 -0.08
CA VAL A 44 0.87 -25.59 1.11
C VAL A 44 2.04 -24.69 0.79
N ILE A 45 2.23 -23.64 1.60
CA ILE A 45 3.42 -22.79 1.63
C ILE A 45 4.14 -23.02 2.96
N ASP A 46 5.34 -23.56 2.89
CA ASP A 46 6.19 -23.77 4.07
C ASP A 46 6.99 -22.48 4.35
N ALA A 47 6.69 -21.81 5.45
CA ALA A 47 7.39 -20.60 5.88
C ALA A 47 8.79 -20.88 6.46
N ARG A 48 9.17 -22.13 6.69
CA ARG A 48 10.53 -22.55 7.14
C ARG A 48 11.04 -21.75 8.33
N GLY A 49 10.20 -21.53 9.32
CA GLY A 49 10.54 -20.75 10.51
C GLY A 49 10.54 -19.23 10.32
N MET A 50 10.21 -18.74 9.12
CA MET A 50 10.09 -17.30 8.88
C MET A 50 8.92 -16.68 9.63
N THR A 51 8.99 -15.38 9.80
CA THR A 51 7.92 -14.60 10.43
C THR A 51 6.79 -14.36 9.42
N ILE A 52 5.57 -14.66 9.85
CA ILE A 52 4.33 -14.37 9.10
C ILE A 52 3.65 -13.21 9.81
N VAL A 53 3.42 -12.14 9.07
CA VAL A 53 2.73 -10.93 9.56
C VAL A 53 1.71 -10.49 8.52
N PRO A 54 0.69 -9.71 8.90
CA PRO A 54 -0.13 -8.99 7.92
C PRO A 54 0.75 -8.09 7.03
N GLY A 55 0.38 -7.93 5.78
CA GLY A 55 1.06 -6.96 4.92
C GLY A 55 0.97 -5.55 5.49
N PHE A 56 2.00 -4.76 5.27
CA PHE A 56 2.03 -3.37 5.77
C PHE A 56 1.11 -2.47 4.93
N VAL A 57 0.52 -1.48 5.59
CA VAL A 57 -0.19 -0.38 4.92
C VAL A 57 0.68 0.87 5.00
N SER A 58 1.12 1.35 3.84
CA SER A 58 1.85 2.62 3.73
C SER A 58 0.85 3.74 3.48
N MET A 59 0.72 4.64 4.46
CA MET A 59 -0.18 5.79 4.37
C MET A 59 0.47 7.04 3.78
N HIS A 60 1.79 7.00 3.55
CA HIS A 60 2.57 8.13 3.05
C HIS A 60 3.81 7.62 2.32
N ALA A 61 3.80 7.70 1.01
CA ALA A 61 4.93 7.33 0.16
C ALA A 61 4.89 8.15 -1.13
N HIS A 62 5.95 8.92 -1.40
CA HIS A 62 6.03 9.79 -2.58
C HIS A 62 6.39 9.04 -3.86
N GLY A 63 7.03 7.90 -3.76
CA GLY A 63 7.43 7.12 -4.91
C GLY A 63 8.28 5.92 -4.54
N GLY A 64 8.85 5.28 -5.54
CA GLY A 64 9.70 4.10 -5.41
C GLY A 64 10.18 3.60 -6.77
N GLY A 65 11.24 2.79 -6.76
CA GLY A 65 11.73 2.19 -8.00
C GLY A 65 12.24 3.19 -9.05
N GLY A 66 12.59 4.41 -8.64
CA GLY A 66 13.05 5.48 -9.53
C GLY A 66 11.94 6.39 -10.07
N HIS A 67 10.70 6.23 -9.61
CA HIS A 67 9.55 7.05 -10.00
C HIS A 67 8.89 7.72 -8.80
N ASP A 68 8.27 8.89 -9.05
CA ASP A 68 7.47 9.66 -8.09
C ASP A 68 6.01 9.66 -8.53
N TYR A 69 5.09 9.56 -7.59
CA TYR A 69 3.65 9.57 -7.90
C TYR A 69 3.19 10.91 -8.49
N THR A 70 3.89 12.00 -8.19
CA THR A 70 3.63 13.34 -8.77
C THR A 70 3.94 13.41 -10.28
N GLU A 71 4.60 12.39 -10.86
CA GLU A 71 4.72 12.26 -12.32
C GLU A 71 3.36 12.07 -13.01
N ALA A 72 2.36 11.61 -12.25
CA ALA A 72 0.97 11.45 -12.70
C ALA A 72 0.80 10.54 -13.93
N THR A 73 1.61 9.50 -14.03
CA THR A 73 1.54 8.49 -15.10
C THR A 73 1.26 7.10 -14.54
N GLU A 74 0.57 6.24 -15.30
CA GLU A 74 0.36 4.85 -14.89
C GLU A 74 1.68 4.12 -14.66
N GLU A 75 2.68 4.36 -15.48
CA GLU A 75 4.00 3.73 -15.35
C GLU A 75 4.65 4.08 -14.01
N ALA A 76 4.63 5.36 -13.63
CA ALA A 76 5.17 5.82 -12.36
C ALA A 76 4.43 5.20 -11.17
N PHE A 77 3.08 5.23 -11.20
CA PHE A 77 2.26 4.62 -10.15
C PHE A 77 2.53 3.13 -10.01
N ARG A 78 2.54 2.38 -11.11
CA ARG A 78 2.79 0.93 -11.09
C ARG A 78 4.20 0.61 -10.60
N THR A 79 5.20 1.31 -11.10
CA THR A 79 6.60 1.06 -10.75
C THR A 79 6.84 1.35 -9.28
N ALA A 80 6.40 2.51 -8.79
CA ALA A 80 6.54 2.89 -7.40
C ALA A 80 5.79 1.93 -6.47
N THR A 81 4.54 1.61 -6.78
CA THR A 81 3.72 0.67 -6.01
C THR A 81 4.36 -0.72 -5.96
N ASN A 82 4.84 -1.23 -7.10
CA ASN A 82 5.51 -2.53 -7.15
C ASN A 82 6.82 -2.57 -6.34
N ALA A 83 7.53 -1.46 -6.25
CA ALA A 83 8.71 -1.37 -5.39
C ALA A 83 8.32 -1.59 -3.91
N HIS A 84 7.24 -0.98 -3.44
CA HIS A 84 6.74 -1.18 -2.08
C HIS A 84 6.17 -2.58 -1.83
N LEU A 85 5.44 -3.14 -2.80
CA LEU A 85 4.92 -4.51 -2.72
C LEU A 85 6.03 -5.55 -2.50
N LYS A 86 7.16 -5.40 -3.19
CA LYS A 86 8.32 -6.29 -3.04
C LYS A 86 8.91 -6.27 -1.63
N HIS A 87 8.62 -5.23 -0.85
CA HIS A 87 9.07 -5.07 0.53
C HIS A 87 7.94 -5.26 1.56
N GLY A 88 6.80 -5.84 1.13
CA GLY A 88 5.73 -6.27 2.03
C GLY A 88 4.65 -5.23 2.32
N ALA A 89 4.64 -4.08 1.65
CA ALA A 89 3.52 -3.15 1.72
C ALA A 89 2.41 -3.63 0.77
N THR A 90 1.32 -4.17 1.33
CA THR A 90 0.19 -4.73 0.56
C THR A 90 -0.98 -3.76 0.40
N GLY A 91 -0.91 -2.62 1.08
CA GLY A 91 -1.83 -1.50 0.93
C GLY A 91 -1.05 -0.19 0.87
N ILE A 92 -1.41 0.70 -0.05
CA ILE A 92 -0.65 1.93 -0.28
C ILE A 92 -1.58 3.10 -0.54
N PHE A 93 -1.23 4.25 0.04
CA PHE A 93 -1.73 5.57 -0.34
C PHE A 93 -0.59 6.31 -1.05
N PRO A 94 -0.55 6.29 -2.40
CA PRO A 94 0.34 7.17 -3.15
C PRO A 94 0.24 8.60 -2.66
N THR A 95 1.39 9.26 -2.41
CA THR A 95 1.43 10.63 -1.90
C THR A 95 1.97 11.57 -2.96
N LEU A 96 1.19 12.59 -3.29
CA LEU A 96 1.61 13.65 -4.20
C LEU A 96 2.27 14.76 -3.40
N SER A 97 3.44 15.21 -3.85
CA SER A 97 4.01 16.48 -3.42
C SER A 97 3.23 17.66 -4.03
N SER A 98 3.39 18.86 -3.47
CA SER A 98 2.81 20.08 -4.01
C SER A 98 3.15 20.23 -5.50
N THR A 99 2.13 20.39 -6.33
CA THR A 99 2.25 20.49 -7.79
C THR A 99 1.14 21.37 -8.37
N SER A 100 1.09 21.52 -9.69
CA SER A 100 -0.02 22.22 -10.35
C SER A 100 -1.34 21.44 -10.22
N PHE A 101 -2.47 22.12 -10.20
CA PHE A 101 -3.78 21.46 -10.16
C PHE A 101 -4.01 20.56 -11.38
N GLU A 102 -3.53 20.95 -12.55
CA GLU A 102 -3.60 20.10 -13.73
C GLU A 102 -2.94 18.73 -13.49
N ARG A 103 -1.72 18.72 -12.93
CA ARG A 103 -1.01 17.50 -12.62
C ARG A 103 -1.66 16.71 -11.49
N LEU A 104 -2.21 17.42 -10.50
CA LEU A 104 -2.96 16.81 -9.41
C LEU A 104 -4.17 16.04 -9.94
N TYR A 105 -4.98 16.66 -10.82
CA TYR A 105 -6.13 15.99 -11.43
C TYR A 105 -5.72 14.80 -12.30
N GLN A 106 -4.65 14.91 -13.08
CA GLN A 106 -4.10 13.76 -13.82
C GLN A 106 -3.74 12.60 -12.89
N ALA A 107 -3.10 12.88 -11.76
CA ALA A 107 -2.76 11.85 -10.78
C ALA A 107 -4.00 11.24 -10.12
N VAL A 108 -5.05 12.04 -9.87
CA VAL A 108 -6.34 11.54 -9.36
C VAL A 108 -6.95 10.55 -10.36
N ASP A 109 -7.00 10.90 -11.64
CA ASP A 109 -7.56 10.04 -12.70
C ASP A 109 -6.79 8.72 -12.81
N VAL A 110 -5.46 8.78 -12.80
CA VAL A 110 -4.59 7.58 -12.82
C VAL A 110 -4.84 6.73 -11.58
N CYS A 111 -4.88 7.34 -10.39
CA CYS A 111 -5.11 6.63 -9.15
C CYS A 111 -6.48 5.95 -9.14
N GLU A 112 -7.54 6.66 -9.53
CA GLU A 112 -8.90 6.12 -9.62
C GLU A 112 -8.98 4.93 -10.59
N HIS A 113 -8.33 5.04 -11.75
CA HIS A 113 -8.25 3.94 -12.71
C HIS A 113 -7.60 2.71 -12.09
N LEU A 114 -6.42 2.87 -11.49
CA LEU A 114 -5.65 1.76 -10.92
C LEU A 114 -6.31 1.14 -9.68
N MET A 115 -7.04 1.93 -8.89
CA MET A 115 -7.81 1.42 -7.74
C MET A 115 -8.92 0.45 -8.13
N LYS A 116 -9.47 0.59 -9.34
CA LYS A 116 -10.55 -0.27 -9.86
C LYS A 116 -10.04 -1.62 -10.36
N GLU A 117 -8.76 -1.79 -10.52
CA GLU A 117 -8.18 -3.06 -10.94
C GLU A 117 -8.38 -4.13 -9.87
N LYS A 118 -8.57 -5.36 -10.34
CA LYS A 118 -8.66 -6.50 -9.42
C LYS A 118 -7.35 -6.65 -8.64
N ASP A 119 -7.48 -6.82 -7.32
CA ASP A 119 -6.36 -7.02 -6.40
C ASP A 119 -5.38 -5.82 -6.34
N SER A 120 -5.85 -4.61 -6.68
CA SER A 120 -5.06 -3.39 -6.56
C SER A 120 -4.61 -3.16 -5.12
N PRO A 121 -3.33 -2.88 -4.87
CA PRO A 121 -2.85 -2.49 -3.54
C PRO A 121 -3.08 -1.01 -3.24
N ILE A 122 -3.52 -0.22 -4.22
CA ILE A 122 -3.77 1.22 -4.03
C ILE A 122 -5.12 1.38 -3.32
N LEU A 123 -5.10 1.99 -2.14
CA LEU A 123 -6.26 2.15 -1.27
C LEU A 123 -6.90 3.53 -1.36
N GLY A 124 -6.21 4.49 -1.93
CA GLY A 124 -6.61 5.89 -2.07
C GLY A 124 -5.42 6.74 -2.46
N LEU A 125 -5.59 8.05 -2.48
CA LEU A 125 -4.56 9.02 -2.80
C LEU A 125 -4.37 9.96 -1.60
N HIS A 126 -3.12 10.21 -1.22
CA HIS A 126 -2.76 11.24 -0.26
C HIS A 126 -2.22 12.46 -1.01
N ILE A 127 -2.79 13.63 -0.75
CA ILE A 127 -2.39 14.89 -1.36
C ILE A 127 -1.71 15.73 -0.29
N GLU A 128 -0.39 15.91 -0.42
CA GLU A 128 0.41 16.75 0.46
C GLU A 128 0.62 18.13 -0.19
N GLY A 129 -0.14 19.10 0.29
CA GLY A 129 -0.17 20.43 -0.27
C GLY A 129 -1.34 20.65 -1.26
N PRO A 130 -1.41 21.77 -1.97
CA PRO A 130 -0.46 22.89 -1.99
C PRO A 130 -0.59 23.88 -0.81
N TYR A 131 -1.59 23.72 0.07
CA TYR A 131 -1.92 24.66 1.15
C TYR A 131 -1.04 24.41 2.39
N LEU A 132 0.27 24.51 2.20
CA LEU A 132 1.25 24.34 3.28
C LEU A 132 1.81 25.70 3.71
N ASN A 133 2.15 25.79 5.01
CA ASN A 133 2.86 26.97 5.51
C ASN A 133 4.28 27.01 4.90
N PRO A 134 4.64 28.06 4.14
CA PRO A 134 5.96 28.13 3.49
C PRO A 134 7.14 28.01 4.44
N LYS A 135 6.98 28.45 5.70
CA LYS A 135 8.04 28.34 6.73
C LYS A 135 8.27 26.90 7.21
N MET A 136 7.34 26.00 6.93
CA MET A 136 7.34 24.61 7.40
C MET A 136 7.21 23.60 6.25
N ALA A 137 7.31 24.07 5.01
CA ALA A 137 7.06 23.24 3.82
C ALA A 137 8.12 22.16 3.55
N GLY A 138 9.26 22.22 4.25
CA GLY A 138 10.32 21.23 4.10
C GLY A 138 10.94 21.22 2.71
N THR A 139 10.87 20.11 2.02
CA THR A 139 11.41 19.92 0.67
C THR A 139 10.41 20.25 -0.45
N GLN A 140 9.21 20.72 -0.11
CA GLN A 140 8.20 21.11 -1.10
C GLN A 140 8.69 22.31 -1.93
N TYR A 141 8.37 22.29 -3.23
CA TYR A 141 8.76 23.40 -4.10
C TYR A 141 7.88 24.62 -3.86
N ASP A 142 8.48 25.73 -3.45
CA ASP A 142 7.78 26.97 -3.06
C ASP A 142 6.86 27.51 -4.18
N GLY A 143 7.19 27.29 -5.46
CA GLY A 143 6.41 27.75 -6.60
C GLY A 143 5.00 27.14 -6.70
N PHE A 144 4.74 26.06 -5.98
CA PHE A 144 3.42 25.42 -5.94
C PHE A 144 2.67 25.64 -4.64
N LEU A 145 3.31 26.26 -3.65
CA LEU A 145 2.64 26.55 -2.38
C LEU A 145 1.60 27.66 -2.56
N LYS A 146 0.45 27.48 -1.93
CA LYS A 146 -0.67 28.41 -2.02
C LYS A 146 -1.26 28.70 -0.64
N THR A 147 -1.88 29.88 -0.54
CA THR A 147 -2.85 30.15 0.51
C THR A 147 -4.16 29.46 0.16
N PRO A 148 -4.88 28.86 1.13
CA PRO A 148 -6.18 28.25 0.89
C PRO A 148 -7.14 29.22 0.20
N ASP A 149 -7.78 28.76 -0.88
CA ASP A 149 -8.80 29.50 -1.64
C ASP A 149 -9.99 28.57 -1.90
N GLU A 150 -11.16 28.95 -1.37
CA GLU A 150 -12.38 28.15 -1.48
C GLU A 150 -12.79 27.88 -2.93
N ASN A 151 -12.47 28.77 -3.86
CA ASN A 151 -12.80 28.58 -5.28
C ASN A 151 -11.98 27.47 -5.96
N GLU A 152 -10.93 26.97 -5.31
CA GLU A 152 -10.04 25.94 -5.87
C GLU A 152 -10.43 24.53 -5.43
N TYR A 153 -11.25 24.34 -4.39
CA TYR A 153 -11.56 23.04 -3.81
C TYR A 153 -13.03 22.79 -3.46
N ILE A 154 -13.95 23.66 -3.92
CA ILE A 154 -15.42 23.50 -3.84
C ILE A 154 -15.98 23.08 -5.18
#